data_6ddca8014551efd963d5482e94df6157
#
_entry.id   6ddca8014551efd963d5482e94df6157
#
_cell.length_a   1.000
_cell.length_b   1.000
_cell.length_c   1.000
_cell.angle_alpha   90.00
_cell.angle_beta   90.00
_cell.angle_gamma   90.00
#
_symmetry.space_group_name_H-M   'P 1'
#
loop_
_entity.id
_entity.type
_entity.pdbx_description
1 polymer ?
#
loop_
_entity_poly.entity_id
_entity_poly.type
_entity_poly.pdbx_seq_one_letter_code
_entity_poly.pdbx_strand_id
1 'polypeptide(L)'
;MITNKPVIGESSSSLELEYRAMPEGDTGNKFEYVNNIPMGESTALRFVAYRDQRGGYIDQVGGTLTAASSARFRAGGTVRQNGVPVSSSRAGFQAGADLSRATLLSALAIVEENVNESTYEGFRASIKHEINDDWDALATFGTQSIDADGVFFVDPTLGDLEIQRYTDDSIEDEYDNMSLTLTGSIGDLEVVYAGAYTDRHQIKTLITLITYLLVSTFLTIFVTTM
;
A
#
# COMPACT_ATOMS: atom_id res chain seq x y z
N MET A 1 1.17 -0.77 -14.78
CA MET A 1 1.46 -2.21 -14.55
C MET A 1 1.06 -2.96 -15.81
N ILE A 2 1.97 -3.71 -16.43
CA ILE A 2 1.64 -4.56 -17.58
C ILE A 2 1.37 -5.96 -17.02
N THR A 3 0.18 -6.48 -17.26
CA THR A 3 -0.23 -7.80 -16.79
C THR A 3 -0.30 -8.78 -17.95
N ASN A 4 0.00 -10.05 -17.68
CA ASN A 4 -0.16 -11.09 -18.69
C ASN A 4 -1.63 -11.23 -19.07
N LYS A 5 -1.89 -11.22 -20.39
CA LYS A 5 -3.24 -11.40 -20.96
C LYS A 5 -3.59 -12.90 -21.03
N PRO A 6 -4.89 -13.26 -21.11
CA PRO A 6 -5.31 -14.61 -21.45
C PRO A 6 -4.77 -15.03 -22.82
N VAL A 7 -4.36 -16.29 -22.95
CA VAL A 7 -3.89 -16.88 -24.21
C VAL A 7 -4.96 -17.85 -24.71
N ILE A 8 -5.49 -17.57 -25.90
CA ILE A 8 -6.51 -18.41 -26.55
C ILE A 8 -5.88 -19.72 -27.02
N GLY A 9 -6.60 -20.83 -26.88
CA GLY A 9 -6.14 -22.15 -27.28
C GLY A 9 -5.11 -22.82 -26.36
N GLU A 10 -4.65 -22.11 -25.31
CA GLU A 10 -3.66 -22.65 -24.37
C GLU A 10 -4.29 -22.89 -22.98
N SER A 11 -4.08 -24.09 -22.43
CA SER A 11 -4.40 -24.41 -21.03
C SER A 11 -3.12 -24.47 -20.23
N SER A 12 -2.99 -23.61 -19.23
CA SER A 12 -1.80 -23.61 -18.36
C SER A 12 -2.17 -23.23 -16.93
N SER A 13 -1.42 -23.77 -15.98
CA SER A 13 -1.54 -23.40 -14.56
C SER A 13 -0.18 -23.38 -13.90
N SER A 14 -0.01 -22.49 -12.94
CA SER A 14 1.17 -22.46 -12.08
C SER A 14 0.76 -22.19 -10.64
N LEU A 15 1.51 -22.81 -9.72
CA LEU A 15 1.41 -22.60 -8.29
C LEU A 15 2.80 -22.25 -7.79
N GLU A 16 2.92 -21.13 -7.11
CA GLU A 16 4.12 -20.72 -6.39
C GLU A 16 3.84 -20.69 -4.90
N LEU A 17 4.70 -21.34 -4.14
CA LEU A 17 4.70 -21.34 -2.68
C LEU A 17 6.08 -20.91 -2.22
N GLU A 18 6.14 -19.90 -1.36
CA GLU A 18 7.38 -19.42 -0.78
C GLU A 18 7.25 -19.37 0.74
N TYR A 19 8.30 -19.78 1.42
CA TYR A 19 8.47 -19.62 2.86
C TYR A 19 9.72 -18.80 3.11
N ARG A 20 9.60 -17.76 3.92
CA ARG A 20 10.69 -16.86 4.28
C ARG A 20 10.96 -16.97 5.77
N ALA A 21 12.22 -17.25 6.13
CA ALA A 21 12.68 -17.15 7.50
C ALA A 21 13.61 -15.95 7.61
N MET A 22 13.34 -15.08 8.55
CA MET A 22 14.14 -13.89 8.81
C MET A 22 14.86 -14.07 10.13
N PRO A 23 16.21 -13.92 10.17
CA PRO A 23 16.90 -13.78 11.44
C PRO A 23 16.36 -12.54 12.18
N GLU A 24 16.11 -12.66 13.45
CA GLU A 24 15.60 -11.53 14.27
C GLU A 24 14.26 -10.96 13.77
N GLY A 25 13.39 -11.82 13.22
CA GLY A 25 12.08 -11.41 12.73
C GLY A 25 11.13 -12.58 12.58
N ASP A 26 9.89 -12.28 12.28
CA ASP A 26 8.86 -13.27 12.04
C ASP A 26 8.97 -13.90 10.65
N THR A 27 8.40 -15.08 10.53
CA THR A 27 8.38 -15.80 9.26
C THR A 27 7.33 -15.21 8.31
N GLY A 28 7.65 -15.24 7.02
CA GLY A 28 6.72 -14.88 5.95
C GLY A 28 6.37 -16.08 5.07
N ASN A 29 5.27 -15.95 4.36
CA ASN A 29 4.85 -16.93 3.37
C ASN A 29 4.21 -16.25 2.16
N LYS A 30 4.36 -16.86 0.99
CA LYS A 30 3.69 -16.44 -0.23
C LYS A 30 2.98 -17.61 -0.87
N PHE A 31 1.80 -17.34 -1.35
CA PHE A 31 1.01 -18.19 -2.22
C PHE A 31 0.66 -17.39 -3.48
N GLU A 32 0.88 -17.97 -4.65
CA GLU A 32 0.39 -17.43 -5.92
C GLU A 32 -0.11 -18.57 -6.80
N TYR A 33 -1.33 -18.45 -7.28
CA TYR A 33 -1.93 -19.36 -8.23
C TYR A 33 -2.35 -18.63 -9.50
N VAL A 34 -1.93 -19.17 -10.62
CA VAL A 34 -2.27 -18.65 -11.95
C VAL A 34 -2.89 -19.77 -12.77
N ASN A 35 -3.98 -19.45 -13.46
CA ASN A 35 -4.62 -20.39 -14.39
C ASN A 35 -5.05 -19.67 -15.65
N ASN A 36 -4.77 -20.28 -16.81
CA ASN A 36 -5.25 -19.85 -18.12
C ASN A 36 -6.12 -20.96 -18.71
N ILE A 37 -7.37 -20.64 -19.00
CA ILE A 37 -8.40 -21.60 -19.41
C ILE A 37 -8.93 -21.17 -20.78
N PRO A 38 -8.70 -21.97 -21.84
CA PRO A 38 -9.34 -21.72 -23.13
C PRO A 38 -10.83 -22.07 -23.04
N MET A 39 -11.67 -21.19 -23.59
CA MET A 39 -13.12 -21.32 -23.63
C MET A 39 -13.59 -21.35 -25.11
N GLY A 40 -13.29 -22.44 -25.79
CA GLY A 40 -13.51 -22.56 -27.23
C GLY A 40 -12.34 -21.98 -28.05
N GLU A 41 -12.62 -21.66 -29.32
CA GLU A 41 -11.60 -21.28 -30.29
C GLU A 41 -11.24 -19.76 -30.26
N SER A 42 -12.15 -18.94 -29.70
CA SER A 42 -12.02 -17.48 -29.74
C SER A 42 -11.97 -16.81 -28.36
N THR A 43 -11.98 -17.58 -27.27
CA THR A 43 -12.07 -17.02 -25.92
C THR A 43 -11.09 -17.68 -24.97
N ALA A 44 -10.49 -16.92 -24.09
CA ALA A 44 -9.73 -17.43 -22.96
C ALA A 44 -9.97 -16.62 -21.68
N LEU A 45 -9.93 -17.31 -20.57
CA LEU A 45 -9.98 -16.74 -19.22
C LEU A 45 -8.61 -16.92 -18.56
N ARG A 46 -8.10 -15.88 -17.91
CA ARG A 46 -6.94 -15.97 -17.04
C ARG A 46 -7.31 -15.52 -15.65
N PHE A 47 -7.01 -16.35 -14.68
CA PHE A 47 -7.23 -16.09 -13.26
C PHE A 47 -5.90 -16.06 -12.52
N VAL A 48 -5.75 -15.12 -11.59
CA VAL A 48 -4.60 -15.02 -10.69
C VAL A 48 -5.14 -14.77 -9.29
N ALA A 49 -4.70 -15.54 -8.31
CA ALA A 49 -4.96 -15.29 -6.90
C ALA A 49 -3.62 -15.34 -6.14
N TYR A 50 -3.43 -14.45 -5.20
CA TYR A 50 -2.20 -14.41 -4.43
C TYR A 50 -2.43 -13.92 -3.01
N ARG A 51 -1.55 -14.36 -2.11
CA ARG A 51 -1.35 -13.80 -0.78
C ARG A 51 0.14 -13.82 -0.49
N ASP A 52 0.70 -12.68 -0.08
CA ASP A 52 2.08 -12.51 0.32
C ASP A 52 2.10 -11.88 1.72
N GLN A 53 2.35 -12.72 2.72
CA GLN A 53 2.52 -12.29 4.12
C GLN A 53 4.01 -12.19 4.41
N ARG A 54 4.42 -11.03 4.88
CA ARG A 54 5.79 -10.71 5.27
C ARG A 54 5.83 -10.50 6.76
N GLY A 55 6.66 -11.27 7.44
CA GLY A 55 6.86 -11.13 8.89
C GLY A 55 7.50 -9.78 9.25
N GLY A 56 7.19 -9.28 10.41
CA GLY A 56 7.83 -8.12 11.00
C GLY A 56 9.26 -8.40 11.45
N TYR A 57 10.02 -7.34 11.68
CA TYR A 57 11.42 -7.41 12.13
C TYR A 57 11.86 -6.15 12.90
N ILE A 58 10.94 -5.25 13.21
CA ILE A 58 11.20 -4.05 14.00
C ILE A 58 10.50 -4.18 15.34
N ASP A 59 11.24 -3.96 16.43
CA ASP A 59 10.71 -4.06 17.77
C ASP A 59 10.22 -2.72 18.29
N GLN A 60 9.01 -2.69 18.79
CA GLN A 60 8.44 -1.57 19.51
C GLN A 60 8.90 -1.63 20.97
N VAL A 61 9.82 -0.73 21.32
CA VAL A 61 10.37 -0.71 22.69
C VAL A 61 9.64 0.30 23.59
N GLY A 62 9.66 0.03 24.87
CA GLY A 62 9.03 0.87 25.87
C GLY A 62 9.76 2.18 26.10
N GLY A 63 9.00 3.20 26.47
CA GLY A 63 9.54 4.48 26.86
C GLY A 63 8.47 5.45 27.35
N THR A 64 8.92 6.61 27.76
CA THR A 64 8.05 7.70 28.19
C THR A 64 8.44 9.01 27.55
N LEU A 65 7.46 9.76 27.05
CA LEU A 65 7.66 11.09 26.50
C LEU A 65 7.01 12.12 27.42
N THR A 66 7.80 13.01 27.98
CA THR A 66 7.30 14.18 28.69
C THR A 66 7.08 15.33 27.73
N ALA A 67 6.29 16.32 28.16
CA ALA A 67 6.11 17.54 27.40
C ALA A 67 7.47 18.20 27.05
N ALA A 68 8.42 18.18 27.99
CA ALA A 68 9.74 18.80 27.79
C ALA A 68 10.62 18.06 26.77
N SER A 69 10.45 16.76 26.58
CA SER A 69 11.17 15.95 25.61
C SER A 69 10.50 15.90 24.23
N SER A 70 9.34 16.48 24.08
CA SER A 70 8.65 16.57 22.79
C SER A 70 9.46 17.33 21.75
N ALA A 71 9.44 16.87 20.49
CA ALA A 71 10.05 17.59 19.36
C ALA A 71 9.47 19.01 19.15
N ARG A 72 8.30 19.27 19.68
CA ARG A 72 7.67 20.62 19.68
C ARG A 72 8.14 21.53 20.81
N PHE A 73 8.83 20.97 21.80
CA PHE A 73 9.41 21.73 22.89
C PHE A 73 10.70 22.42 22.44
N ARG A 74 10.90 23.68 22.84
CA ARG A 74 12.13 24.43 22.63
C ARG A 74 12.51 25.11 23.94
N ALA A 75 13.68 24.77 24.44
CA ALA A 75 14.24 25.46 25.60
C ALA A 75 14.57 26.93 25.27
N GLY A 76 14.51 27.78 26.29
CA GLY A 76 14.97 29.17 26.15
C GLY A 76 16.44 29.19 25.72
N GLY A 77 16.78 30.10 24.79
CA GLY A 77 18.13 30.21 24.25
C GLY A 77 18.45 29.24 23.08
N THR A 78 17.60 28.26 22.77
CA THR A 78 17.79 27.41 21.59
C THR A 78 17.87 28.26 20.32
N VAL A 79 18.94 28.12 19.56
CA VAL A 79 19.12 28.85 18.30
C VAL A 79 18.36 28.11 17.19
N ARG A 80 17.48 28.85 16.50
CA ARG A 80 16.71 28.31 15.35
C ARG A 80 17.58 28.25 14.10
N GLN A 81 17.09 27.56 13.08
CA GLN A 81 17.78 27.47 11.77
C GLN A 81 18.05 28.85 11.13
N ASN A 82 17.24 29.85 11.44
CA ASN A 82 17.44 31.24 10.97
C ASN A 82 18.40 32.06 11.86
N GLY A 83 19.12 31.41 12.78
CA GLY A 83 20.07 32.05 13.68
C GLY A 83 19.46 32.85 14.86
N VAL A 84 18.14 32.90 14.99
CA VAL A 84 17.47 33.64 16.06
C VAL A 84 17.22 32.75 17.27
N PRO A 85 17.70 33.16 18.47
CA PRO A 85 17.41 32.43 19.70
C PRO A 85 15.93 32.42 20.05
N VAL A 86 15.45 31.32 20.65
CA VAL A 86 14.13 31.29 21.26
C VAL A 86 14.15 32.13 22.53
N SER A 87 13.32 33.20 22.56
CA SER A 87 13.18 34.03 23.78
C SER A 87 12.57 33.21 24.92
N SER A 88 12.87 33.60 26.16
CA SER A 88 12.29 32.97 27.34
C SER A 88 10.77 33.01 27.39
N SER A 89 10.15 34.04 26.79
CA SER A 89 8.69 34.15 26.66
C SER A 89 8.08 33.22 25.60
N ARG A 90 8.91 32.63 24.75
CA ARG A 90 8.53 31.62 23.74
C ARG A 90 9.17 30.28 23.99
N ALA A 91 9.87 30.09 25.09
CA ALA A 91 10.35 28.81 25.52
C ALA A 91 9.17 27.89 25.84
N GLY A 92 9.37 26.61 25.64
CA GLY A 92 8.33 25.62 25.78
C GLY A 92 7.78 25.17 24.44
N PHE A 93 6.49 24.97 24.36
CA PHE A 93 5.87 24.49 23.13
C PHE A 93 5.75 25.58 22.07
N GLN A 94 5.74 25.17 20.82
CA GLN A 94 5.52 26.05 19.68
C GLN A 94 4.19 26.80 19.82
N ALA A 95 4.13 28.01 19.32
CA ALA A 95 2.93 28.86 19.40
C ALA A 95 1.67 28.12 18.94
N GLY A 96 0.63 28.17 19.76
CA GLY A 96 -0.66 27.51 19.49
C GLY A 96 -0.82 26.11 20.12
N ALA A 97 0.20 25.55 20.75
CA ALA A 97 0.02 24.30 21.48
C ALA A 97 -0.69 24.57 22.82
N ASP A 98 -1.86 23.98 23.00
CA ASP A 98 -2.57 23.99 24.29
C ASP A 98 -2.00 22.90 25.20
N LEU A 99 -1.29 23.32 26.24
CA LEU A 99 -0.68 22.43 27.21
C LEU A 99 -1.57 22.10 28.41
N SER A 100 -2.73 22.71 28.50
CA SER A 100 -3.65 22.49 29.63
C SER A 100 -4.11 21.03 29.72
N ARG A 101 -4.01 20.30 28.62
CA ARG A 101 -4.34 18.88 28.49
C ARG A 101 -3.13 17.99 28.18
N ALA A 102 -1.92 18.52 28.29
CA ALA A 102 -0.71 17.71 28.07
C ALA A 102 -0.58 16.64 29.15
N THR A 103 -0.51 15.39 28.71
CA THR A 103 -0.33 14.22 29.57
C THR A 103 1.01 13.57 29.29
N LEU A 104 1.53 12.83 30.27
CA LEU A 104 2.64 11.93 30.08
C LEU A 104 2.20 10.83 29.11
N LEU A 105 2.92 10.68 27.99
CA LEU A 105 2.73 9.57 27.06
C LEU A 105 3.66 8.43 27.47
N SER A 106 3.14 7.22 27.42
CA SER A 106 3.88 6.01 27.75
C SER A 106 3.71 4.99 26.63
N ALA A 107 4.83 4.50 26.10
CA ALA A 107 4.85 3.41 25.15
C ALA A 107 4.82 2.01 25.81
N LEU A 108 4.78 1.93 27.15
CA LEU A 108 4.84 0.64 27.84
C LEU A 108 3.65 -0.28 27.57
N ALA A 109 2.52 0.26 27.13
CA ALA A 109 1.32 -0.51 26.82
C ALA A 109 1.33 -1.13 25.40
N ILE A 110 2.25 -0.68 24.56
CA ILE A 110 2.36 -1.11 23.16
C ILE A 110 3.74 -1.69 22.84
N VAL A 111 4.44 -2.23 23.86
CA VAL A 111 5.70 -2.95 23.64
C VAL A 111 5.40 -4.27 22.97
N GLU A 112 5.98 -4.47 21.81
CA GLU A 112 5.75 -5.65 20.98
C GLU A 112 6.95 -5.90 20.09
N GLU A 113 7.27 -7.17 19.84
CA GLU A 113 8.31 -7.58 18.92
C GLU A 113 7.76 -7.66 17.49
N ASN A 114 8.59 -7.34 16.50
CA ASN A 114 8.30 -7.55 15.08
C ASN A 114 7.05 -6.82 14.56
N VAL A 115 6.80 -5.60 14.98
CA VAL A 115 5.54 -4.84 14.76
C VAL A 115 5.27 -4.40 13.33
N ASN A 116 6.15 -4.64 12.36
CA ASN A 116 6.01 -4.14 11.00
C ASN A 116 5.66 -5.23 9.99
N GLU A 117 4.80 -6.16 10.38
CA GLU A 117 4.30 -7.14 9.43
C GLU A 117 3.46 -6.50 8.31
N SER A 118 3.37 -7.19 7.18
CA SER A 118 2.51 -6.76 6.10
C SER A 118 1.95 -7.92 5.29
N THR A 119 0.68 -7.80 4.92
CA THR A 119 -0.04 -8.77 4.08
C THR A 119 -0.54 -8.08 2.82
N TYR A 120 -0.25 -8.69 1.69
CA TYR A 120 -0.75 -8.31 0.37
C TYR A 120 -1.57 -9.46 -0.15
N GLU A 121 -2.83 -9.25 -0.44
CA GLU A 121 -3.66 -10.30 -1.03
C GLU A 121 -4.58 -9.75 -2.11
N GLY A 122 -4.97 -10.60 -3.01
CA GLY A 122 -5.87 -10.19 -4.07
C GLY A 122 -6.09 -11.26 -5.13
N PHE A 123 -6.97 -10.91 -6.04
CA PHE A 123 -7.17 -11.73 -7.23
C PHE A 123 -7.42 -10.85 -8.46
N ARG A 124 -7.20 -11.44 -9.63
CA ARG A 124 -7.52 -10.85 -10.91
C ARG A 124 -8.09 -11.90 -11.85
N ALA A 125 -9.18 -11.56 -12.50
CA ALA A 125 -9.75 -12.33 -13.58
C ALA A 125 -9.73 -11.48 -14.86
N SER A 126 -9.26 -12.05 -15.96
CA SER A 126 -9.26 -11.41 -17.27
C SER A 126 -9.84 -12.35 -18.30
N ILE A 127 -10.71 -11.83 -19.15
CA ILE A 127 -11.27 -12.57 -20.29
C ILE A 127 -10.85 -11.85 -21.57
N LYS A 128 -10.26 -12.61 -22.48
CA LYS A 128 -9.98 -12.18 -23.86
C LYS A 128 -10.93 -12.91 -24.79
N HIS A 129 -11.54 -12.17 -25.71
CA HIS A 129 -12.44 -12.68 -26.72
C HIS A 129 -12.11 -12.08 -28.09
N GLU A 130 -11.83 -12.92 -29.07
CA GLU A 130 -11.72 -12.53 -30.47
C GLU A 130 -13.13 -12.48 -31.06
N ILE A 131 -13.62 -11.26 -31.30
CA ILE A 131 -14.98 -11.01 -31.78
C ILE A 131 -15.10 -11.46 -33.25
N ASN A 132 -14.07 -11.20 -34.03
CA ASN A 132 -13.85 -11.63 -35.39
C ASN A 132 -12.37 -11.47 -35.73
N ASP A 133 -11.99 -11.67 -37.02
CA ASP A 133 -10.61 -11.60 -37.48
C ASP A 133 -9.95 -10.23 -37.31
N ASP A 134 -10.75 -9.15 -37.23
CA ASP A 134 -10.27 -7.77 -37.13
C ASP A 134 -10.39 -7.18 -35.74
N TRP A 135 -11.14 -7.80 -34.81
CA TRP A 135 -11.46 -7.20 -33.50
C TRP A 135 -11.30 -8.15 -32.34
N ASP A 136 -10.63 -7.71 -31.30
CA ASP A 136 -10.57 -8.39 -30.00
C ASP A 136 -11.01 -7.48 -28.85
N ALA A 137 -11.52 -8.12 -27.81
CA ALA A 137 -11.91 -7.51 -26.55
C ALA A 137 -11.15 -8.16 -25.40
N LEU A 138 -10.67 -7.35 -24.46
CA LEU A 138 -10.09 -7.76 -23.20
C LEU A 138 -10.79 -7.04 -22.05
N ALA A 139 -11.53 -7.80 -21.23
CA ALA A 139 -12.07 -7.30 -19.99
C ALA A 139 -11.25 -7.85 -18.81
N THR A 140 -11.00 -7.01 -17.82
CA THR A 140 -10.28 -7.39 -16.61
C THR A 140 -10.98 -6.84 -15.40
N PHE A 141 -11.07 -7.66 -14.36
CA PHE A 141 -11.44 -7.28 -13.01
C PHE A 141 -10.33 -7.71 -12.05
N GLY A 142 -10.00 -6.89 -11.08
CA GLY A 142 -9.04 -7.21 -10.03
C GLY A 142 -9.36 -6.49 -8.75
N THR A 143 -9.12 -7.15 -7.64
CA THR A 143 -9.16 -6.58 -6.29
C THR A 143 -7.84 -6.86 -5.59
N GLN A 144 -7.42 -5.93 -4.74
CA GLN A 144 -6.25 -6.07 -3.89
C GLN A 144 -6.50 -5.41 -2.55
N SER A 145 -6.04 -6.08 -1.49
CA SER A 145 -5.95 -5.55 -0.14
C SER A 145 -4.48 -5.53 0.30
N ILE A 146 -4.11 -4.48 1.00
CA ILE A 146 -2.83 -4.31 1.67
C ILE A 146 -3.14 -3.99 3.11
N ASP A 147 -2.63 -4.83 4.01
CA ASP A 147 -2.68 -4.62 5.44
C ASP A 147 -1.25 -4.60 5.95
N ALA A 148 -0.83 -3.51 6.59
CA ALA A 148 0.51 -3.34 7.10
C ALA A 148 0.47 -2.64 8.45
N ASP A 149 1.05 -3.30 9.43
CA ASP A 149 1.22 -2.79 10.77
C ASP A 149 2.58 -2.13 10.94
N GLY A 150 2.65 -1.20 11.90
CA GLY A 150 3.88 -0.54 12.27
C GLY A 150 4.46 0.36 11.19
N VAL A 151 5.76 0.58 11.29
CA VAL A 151 6.54 1.44 10.41
C VAL A 151 7.78 0.71 9.92
N PHE A 152 8.31 1.13 8.77
CA PHE A 152 9.50 0.54 8.14
C PHE A 152 10.77 1.38 8.37
N PHE A 153 10.86 2.08 9.49
CA PHE A 153 12.05 2.82 9.91
C PHE A 153 12.32 2.61 11.39
N VAL A 154 13.57 2.74 11.77
CA VAL A 154 14.08 2.49 13.12
C VAL A 154 14.71 3.76 13.70
N ASP A 155 14.86 3.80 15.01
CA ASP A 155 15.63 4.83 15.70
C ASP A 155 16.96 4.26 16.17
N PRO A 156 18.09 4.54 15.47
CA PRO A 156 19.40 3.99 15.81
C PRO A 156 19.92 4.40 17.20
N THR A 157 19.25 5.31 17.89
CA THR A 157 19.63 5.72 19.24
C THR A 157 19.08 4.80 20.33
N LEU A 158 18.10 3.97 19.98
CA LEU A 158 17.48 3.00 20.88
C LEU A 158 18.21 1.66 20.83
N GLY A 159 18.39 1.14 19.63
CA GLY A 159 19.02 -0.14 19.37
C GLY A 159 18.97 -0.51 17.91
N ASP A 160 19.37 -1.75 17.59
CA ASP A 160 19.28 -2.29 16.26
C ASP A 160 17.86 -2.78 16.01
N LEU A 161 17.24 -2.35 14.93
CA LEU A 161 15.85 -2.67 14.57
C LEU A 161 14.80 -2.27 15.62
N GLU A 162 15.07 -1.23 16.43
CA GLU A 162 14.17 -0.75 17.47
C GLU A 162 13.52 0.59 17.09
N ILE A 163 12.26 0.76 17.54
CA ILE A 163 11.54 2.02 17.46
C ILE A 163 10.72 2.25 18.73
N GLN A 164 10.51 3.52 19.08
CA GLN A 164 9.64 3.92 20.17
C GLN A 164 8.49 4.75 19.65
N ARG A 165 7.30 4.17 19.65
CA ARG A 165 6.04 4.81 19.27
C ARG A 165 5.08 4.85 20.45
N TYR A 166 4.13 5.75 20.43
CA TYR A 166 3.18 5.97 21.53
C TYR A 166 1.74 5.65 21.14
N THR A 167 1.55 5.25 19.90
CA THR A 167 0.30 4.74 19.32
C THR A 167 0.68 3.73 18.23
N ASP A 168 -0.19 2.80 17.98
CA ASP A 168 -0.05 1.88 16.87
C ASP A 168 -0.14 2.63 15.54
N ASP A 169 0.68 2.23 14.59
CA ASP A 169 0.64 2.73 13.22
C ASP A 169 0.14 1.60 12.32
N SER A 170 -0.79 1.90 11.41
CA SER A 170 -1.29 0.92 10.45
C SER A 170 -1.63 1.55 9.10
N ILE A 171 -1.62 0.72 8.08
CA ILE A 171 -2.08 1.07 6.73
C ILE A 171 -2.99 -0.05 6.27
N GLU A 172 -4.24 0.29 6.01
CA GLU A 172 -5.20 -0.55 5.31
C GLU A 172 -5.49 0.11 3.95
N ASP A 173 -5.31 -0.62 2.86
CA ASP A 173 -5.48 -0.09 1.51
C ASP A 173 -6.15 -1.14 0.63
N GLU A 174 -7.38 -0.87 0.26
CA GLU A 174 -8.18 -1.75 -0.59
C GLU A 174 -8.48 -1.05 -1.91
N TYR A 175 -8.36 -1.76 -3.02
CA TYR A 175 -8.83 -1.24 -4.28
C TYR A 175 -9.41 -2.32 -5.20
N ASP A 176 -10.45 -1.91 -5.92
CA ASP A 176 -11.06 -2.65 -7.01
C ASP A 176 -10.76 -1.96 -8.33
N ASN A 177 -10.45 -2.74 -9.34
CA ASN A 177 -10.19 -2.23 -10.68
C ASN A 177 -10.94 -3.05 -11.73
N MET A 178 -11.62 -2.34 -12.62
CA MET A 178 -12.25 -2.93 -13.81
C MET A 178 -11.73 -2.23 -15.04
N SER A 179 -11.44 -2.96 -16.09
CA SER A 179 -11.02 -2.39 -17.35
C SER A 179 -11.59 -3.14 -18.55
N LEU A 180 -11.80 -2.39 -19.65
CA LEU A 180 -12.17 -2.93 -20.94
C LEU A 180 -11.26 -2.31 -22.01
N THR A 181 -10.65 -3.17 -22.80
CA THR A 181 -9.88 -2.78 -23.97
C THR A 181 -10.50 -3.45 -25.20
N LEU A 182 -10.77 -2.67 -26.22
CA LEU A 182 -11.16 -3.15 -27.54
C LEU A 182 -10.04 -2.76 -28.52
N THR A 183 -9.53 -3.72 -29.26
CA THR A 183 -8.51 -3.52 -30.27
C THR A 183 -9.04 -4.03 -31.61
N GLY A 184 -8.85 -3.28 -32.66
CA GLY A 184 -9.28 -3.72 -33.98
C GLY A 184 -8.85 -2.81 -35.10
N SER A 185 -9.32 -3.08 -36.32
CA SER A 185 -9.01 -2.33 -37.50
C SER A 185 -10.26 -1.92 -38.29
N ILE A 186 -10.19 -0.74 -38.88
CA ILE A 186 -11.19 -0.22 -39.82
C ILE A 186 -10.46 0.21 -41.11
N GLY A 187 -10.47 -0.65 -42.11
CA GLY A 187 -9.63 -0.46 -43.31
C GLY A 187 -8.15 -0.51 -42.93
N ASP A 188 -7.39 0.55 -43.22
CA ASP A 188 -5.96 0.67 -42.91
C ASP A 188 -5.70 1.32 -41.54
N LEU A 189 -6.75 1.60 -40.75
CA LEU A 189 -6.62 2.25 -39.46
C LEU A 189 -6.70 1.22 -38.31
N GLU A 190 -5.71 1.24 -37.43
CA GLU A 190 -5.76 0.53 -36.15
C GLU A 190 -6.53 1.38 -35.13
N VAL A 191 -7.47 0.76 -34.42
CA VAL A 191 -8.31 1.39 -33.40
C VAL A 191 -8.11 0.69 -32.07
N VAL A 192 -7.77 1.45 -31.04
CA VAL A 192 -7.71 0.97 -29.68
C VAL A 192 -8.62 1.83 -28.79
N TYR A 193 -9.58 1.19 -28.16
CA TYR A 193 -10.36 1.79 -27.08
C TYR A 193 -9.94 1.16 -25.75
N ALA A 194 -9.63 1.97 -24.74
CA ALA A 194 -9.34 1.50 -23.39
C ALA A 194 -10.09 2.36 -22.37
N GLY A 195 -10.85 1.70 -21.51
CA GLY A 195 -11.56 2.32 -20.39
C GLY A 195 -11.26 1.55 -19.10
N ALA A 196 -11.17 2.27 -17.99
CA ALA A 196 -10.99 1.68 -16.67
C ALA A 196 -11.79 2.42 -15.60
N TYR A 197 -12.21 1.67 -14.61
CA TYR A 197 -12.82 2.18 -13.37
C TYR A 197 -12.02 1.62 -12.19
N THR A 198 -11.68 2.48 -11.25
CA THR A 198 -10.99 2.09 -10.03
C THR A 198 -11.72 2.69 -8.83
N ASP A 199 -12.02 1.86 -7.85
CA ASP A 199 -12.46 2.27 -6.52
C ASP A 199 -11.36 1.92 -5.52
N ARG A 200 -11.02 2.86 -4.63
CA ARG A 200 -9.95 2.67 -3.66
C ARG A 200 -10.32 3.27 -2.33
N HIS A 201 -10.17 2.48 -1.30
CA HIS A 201 -10.33 2.90 0.09
C HIS A 201 -8.99 2.73 0.82
N GLN A 202 -8.52 3.81 1.48
CA GLN A 202 -7.27 3.77 2.23
C GLN A 202 -7.45 4.41 3.59
N ILE A 203 -7.06 3.70 4.63
CA ILE A 203 -6.97 4.18 6.00
C ILE A 203 -5.50 4.12 6.43
N LYS A 204 -5.01 5.23 6.99
CA LYS A 204 -3.67 5.30 7.59
C LYS A 204 -3.80 5.84 9.00
N THR A 205 -3.32 5.08 9.95
CA THR A 205 -3.17 5.51 11.33
C THR A 205 -1.71 5.79 11.59
N LEU A 206 -1.36 7.06 11.79
CA LEU A 206 0.00 7.51 12.10
C LEU A 206 -0.06 8.50 13.26
N ILE A 207 0.95 8.53 14.10
CA ILE A 207 1.03 9.43 15.27
C ILE A 207 0.73 10.90 14.95
N THR A 208 0.93 11.32 13.72
CA THR A 208 0.88 12.75 13.36
C THR A 208 -0.33 13.14 12.55
N LEU A 209 -1.06 12.22 11.93
CA LEU A 209 -2.20 12.55 11.06
C LEU A 209 -3.12 11.33 10.91
N ILE A 210 -4.38 11.53 11.29
CA ILE A 210 -5.47 10.70 10.77
C ILE A 210 -5.86 11.36 9.45
N THR A 211 -5.45 10.75 8.34
CA THR A 211 -5.83 11.25 7.02
C THR A 211 -6.81 10.27 6.40
N TYR A 212 -8.07 10.62 6.39
CA TYR A 212 -9.06 9.93 5.56
C TYR A 212 -8.93 10.42 4.13
N LEU A 213 -8.48 9.58 3.24
CA LEU A 213 -8.51 9.86 1.80
C LEU A 213 -9.67 9.10 1.18
N LEU A 214 -10.80 9.76 1.04
CA LEU A 214 -11.92 9.27 0.22
C LEU A 214 -11.60 9.55 -1.25
N VAL A 215 -11.43 8.53 -1.93
CA VAL A 215 -11.49 8.16 -3.35
C VAL A 215 -12.01 9.13 -4.37
N SER A 216 -11.27 9.22 -5.41
CA SER A 216 -11.76 9.72 -6.69
C SER A 216 -11.98 8.56 -7.67
N THR A 217 -13.20 8.46 -8.16
CA THR A 217 -13.53 7.64 -9.32
C THR A 217 -12.92 8.30 -10.56
N PHE A 218 -11.95 7.66 -11.20
CA PHE A 218 -11.40 8.15 -12.46
C PHE A 218 -11.89 7.27 -13.62
N LEU A 219 -12.68 7.83 -14.48
CA LEU A 219 -12.95 7.29 -15.81
C LEU A 219 -11.97 7.96 -16.77
N THR A 220 -10.99 7.22 -17.28
CA THR A 220 -10.07 7.71 -18.29
C THR A 220 -10.39 7.03 -19.62
N ILE A 221 -10.80 7.80 -20.60
CA ILE A 221 -11.06 7.34 -21.97
C ILE A 221 -9.90 7.86 -22.83
N PHE A 222 -9.12 6.96 -23.40
CA PHE A 222 -8.13 7.29 -24.42
C PHE A 222 -8.66 6.87 -25.79
N VAL A 223 -8.77 7.82 -26.71
CA VAL A 223 -9.00 7.55 -28.14
C VAL A 223 -7.71 7.98 -28.85
N THR A 224 -6.98 7.01 -29.40
CA THR A 224 -5.81 7.30 -30.21
C THR A 224 -6.14 7.02 -31.68
N THR A 225 -6.10 8.06 -32.48
CA THR A 225 -6.07 7.95 -33.96
C THR A 225 -4.62 8.08 -34.37
N MET A 226 -4.09 7.09 -35.09
CA MET A 226 -2.83 7.22 -35.82
C MET A 226 -3.09 7.82 -37.20
#